data_b71f606a3eaffd8981f69a24fd9a26ef
#
_entry.id   b71f606a3eaffd8981f69a24fd9a26ef
#
_cell.length_a   1.000
_cell.length_b   1.000
_cell.length_c   1.000
_cell.angle_alpha   90.00
_cell.angle_beta   90.00
_cell.angle_gamma   90.00
#
_symmetry.space_group_name_H-M   'P 1'
#
loop_
_entity.id
_entity.type
_entity.pdbx_description
1 polymer ?
#
loop_
_entity_poly.entity_id
_entity_poly.type
_entity_poly.pdbx_seq_one_letter_code
_entity_poly.pdbx_strand_id
1 'polypeptide(L)'
;CTKIDKNRYNSSIMSATPQTFYLTTTLPYVNAQPHIGFALEIVAADVIARYQRMLGKQVIFNTGTDEHGQKIFEKARENNQDPQAYVDFWAKKFADLKELLDLSYTHFIRTTDPHHKKAAQEFWNRCLENGDINKKLYQTSYCVGCELEKQASELENGRCMLHPNTEIEIREEENYFFKFSKYQQELLNLYE
;
A
#
# COMPACT_ATOMS: atom_id res chain seq x y z
N CYS A 1 -34.86 -22.73 49.27
CA CYS A 1 -33.43 -22.72 48.94
C CYS A 1 -33.17 -23.76 47.86
N THR A 2 -33.24 -23.34 46.61
CA THR A 2 -32.96 -24.19 45.44
C THR A 2 -31.44 -24.21 45.23
N LYS A 3 -30.83 -25.38 45.36
CA LYS A 3 -29.41 -25.59 45.07
C LYS A 3 -29.15 -25.29 43.59
N ILE A 4 -28.34 -24.26 43.33
CA ILE A 4 -27.81 -23.98 42.01
C ILE A 4 -26.79 -25.07 41.67
N ASP A 5 -27.12 -25.90 40.69
CA ASP A 5 -26.28 -26.96 40.19
C ASP A 5 -25.06 -26.35 39.48
N LYS A 6 -23.91 -26.40 40.14
CA LYS A 6 -22.62 -25.83 39.65
C LYS A 6 -22.00 -26.61 38.49
N ASN A 7 -22.64 -27.70 38.02
CA ASN A 7 -22.08 -28.57 36.99
C ASN A 7 -22.58 -28.29 35.57
N ARG A 8 -23.25 -27.17 35.31
CA ARG A 8 -23.74 -26.83 33.96
C ARG A 8 -22.84 -25.91 33.14
N TYR A 9 -21.71 -25.54 33.68
CA TYR A 9 -20.64 -24.94 32.83
C TYR A 9 -19.82 -26.07 32.25
N ASN A 10 -20.40 -26.67 31.25
CA ASN A 10 -19.82 -27.79 30.54
C ASN A 10 -18.53 -27.33 29.82
N SER A 11 -17.48 -28.04 30.11
CA SER A 11 -16.13 -28.03 29.55
C SER A 11 -16.06 -28.41 28.07
N SER A 12 -16.83 -27.77 27.22
CA SER A 12 -16.75 -27.89 25.76
C SER A 12 -16.25 -26.59 25.11
N ILE A 13 -15.40 -25.82 25.80
CA ILE A 13 -14.49 -24.91 25.14
C ILE A 13 -13.32 -25.76 24.65
N MET A 14 -13.64 -26.66 23.75
CA MET A 14 -12.61 -27.45 23.07
C MET A 14 -12.00 -26.60 21.96
N SER A 15 -10.71 -26.47 22.02
CA SER A 15 -9.68 -26.34 20.98
C SER A 15 -10.17 -26.17 19.52
N ALA A 16 -11.07 -25.23 19.26
CA ALA A 16 -11.17 -24.67 17.93
C ALA A 16 -9.93 -23.80 17.76
N THR A 17 -9.11 -24.12 16.79
CA THR A 17 -8.01 -23.24 16.36
C THR A 17 -8.58 -21.83 16.24
N PRO A 18 -8.05 -20.83 16.95
CA PRO A 18 -8.63 -19.50 16.93
C PRO A 18 -8.69 -19.00 15.48
N GLN A 19 -9.87 -18.53 15.07
CA GLN A 19 -10.06 -18.00 13.74
C GLN A 19 -9.12 -16.82 13.53
N THR A 20 -8.33 -16.86 12.48
CA THR A 20 -7.43 -15.75 12.13
C THR A 20 -8.23 -14.63 11.46
N PHE A 21 -7.96 -13.39 11.87
CA PHE A 21 -8.48 -12.19 11.25
C PHE A 21 -7.30 -11.35 10.73
N TYR A 22 -7.27 -11.09 9.43
CA TYR A 22 -6.23 -10.30 8.79
C TYR A 22 -6.76 -8.92 8.44
N LEU A 23 -6.01 -7.88 8.81
CA LEU A 23 -6.35 -6.49 8.60
C LEU A 23 -5.12 -5.73 8.09
N THR A 24 -5.32 -4.90 7.08
CA THR A 24 -4.30 -3.98 6.57
C THR A 24 -4.83 -2.56 6.51
N THR A 25 -3.93 -1.59 6.54
CA THR A 25 -4.18 -0.19 6.15
C THR A 25 -3.53 0.10 4.81
N THR A 26 -3.77 1.28 4.25
CA THR A 26 -2.90 1.82 3.22
C THR A 26 -1.47 1.98 3.76
N LEU A 27 -0.49 1.92 2.87
CA LEU A 27 0.90 2.25 3.20
C LEU A 27 1.13 3.70 2.78
N PRO A 28 1.26 4.65 3.73
CA PRO A 28 1.48 6.04 3.39
C PRO A 28 2.81 6.24 2.68
N TYR A 29 2.79 7.16 1.74
CA TYR A 29 3.98 7.56 1.00
C TYR A 29 4.86 8.48 1.86
N VAL A 30 6.13 8.11 2.04
CA VAL A 30 7.05 8.80 2.98
C VAL A 30 7.71 10.05 2.39
N ASN A 31 6.97 10.85 1.67
CA ASN A 31 7.44 12.11 1.11
C ASN A 31 7.26 13.31 2.05
N ALA A 32 6.57 13.13 3.17
CA ALA A 32 6.28 14.14 4.18
C ALA A 32 5.97 13.47 5.54
N GLN A 33 5.81 14.32 6.57
CA GLN A 33 5.43 13.86 7.91
C GLN A 33 4.01 13.27 7.95
N PRO A 34 3.72 12.37 8.92
CA PRO A 34 2.36 11.89 9.17
C PRO A 34 1.38 13.04 9.39
N HIS A 35 0.18 12.91 8.86
CA HIS A 35 -0.89 13.89 9.06
C HIS A 35 -2.17 13.24 9.60
N ILE A 36 -3.12 14.06 10.02
CA ILE A 36 -4.34 13.60 10.70
C ILE A 36 -5.20 12.64 9.85
N GLY A 37 -5.15 12.74 8.51
CA GLY A 37 -5.87 11.83 7.61
C GLY A 37 -5.38 10.39 7.75
N PHE A 38 -4.06 10.18 7.81
CA PHE A 38 -3.50 8.86 8.08
C PHE A 38 -3.79 8.40 9.51
N ALA A 39 -3.72 9.32 10.49
CA ALA A 39 -4.02 8.98 11.88
C ALA A 39 -5.48 8.49 12.03
N LEU A 40 -6.43 9.09 11.32
CA LEU A 40 -7.83 8.64 11.31
C LEU A 40 -7.96 7.20 10.79
N GLU A 41 -7.30 6.89 9.68
CA GLU A 41 -7.36 5.56 9.08
C GLU A 41 -6.78 4.49 10.01
N ILE A 42 -5.56 4.72 10.54
CA ILE A 42 -4.89 3.70 11.35
C ILE A 42 -5.58 3.50 12.71
N VAL A 43 -6.16 4.54 13.30
CA VAL A 43 -6.95 4.43 14.53
C VAL A 43 -8.25 3.66 14.27
N ALA A 44 -8.95 3.92 13.17
CA ALA A 44 -10.14 3.15 12.80
C ALA A 44 -9.81 1.67 12.58
N ALA A 45 -8.69 1.36 11.92
CA ALA A 45 -8.21 -0.01 11.77
C ALA A 45 -7.85 -0.64 13.13
N ASP A 46 -7.24 0.10 14.03
CA ASP A 46 -6.88 -0.38 15.37
C ASP A 46 -8.12 -0.73 16.22
N VAL A 47 -9.18 0.07 16.12
CA VAL A 47 -10.47 -0.23 16.76
C VAL A 47 -11.02 -1.57 16.27
N ILE A 48 -11.00 -1.81 14.96
CA ILE A 48 -11.43 -3.08 14.37
C ILE A 48 -10.56 -4.24 14.88
N ALA A 49 -9.24 -4.06 14.88
CA ALA A 49 -8.30 -5.08 15.35
C ALA A 49 -8.55 -5.44 16.83
N ARG A 50 -8.72 -4.44 17.70
CA ARG A 50 -9.02 -4.65 19.12
C ARG A 50 -10.36 -5.36 19.30
N TYR A 51 -11.39 -4.95 18.56
CA TYR A 51 -12.71 -5.61 18.62
C TYR A 51 -12.62 -7.09 18.21
N GLN A 52 -11.91 -7.41 17.14
CA GLN A 52 -11.75 -8.81 16.71
C GLN A 52 -10.98 -9.66 17.74
N ARG A 53 -10.00 -9.07 18.45
CA ARG A 53 -9.32 -9.75 19.58
C ARG A 53 -10.26 -9.99 20.74
N MET A 54 -11.16 -9.04 21.06
CA MET A 54 -12.18 -9.24 22.10
C MET A 54 -13.15 -10.37 21.76
N LEU A 55 -13.36 -10.66 20.48
CA LEU A 55 -14.14 -11.82 20.01
C LEU A 55 -13.33 -13.13 20.03
N GLY A 56 -12.10 -13.13 20.57
CA GLY A 56 -11.25 -14.32 20.70
C GLY A 56 -10.49 -14.69 19.42
N LYS A 57 -10.43 -13.83 18.42
CA LYS A 57 -9.69 -14.10 17.17
C LYS A 57 -8.21 -13.80 17.31
N GLN A 58 -7.39 -14.56 16.57
CA GLN A 58 -5.99 -14.22 16.35
C GLN A 58 -5.91 -13.14 15.27
N VAL A 59 -5.52 -11.93 15.63
CA VAL A 59 -5.49 -10.79 14.70
C VAL A 59 -4.07 -10.55 14.20
N ILE A 60 -3.92 -10.57 12.87
CA ILE A 60 -2.74 -10.07 12.17
C ILE A 60 -3.11 -8.69 11.62
N PHE A 61 -2.56 -7.65 12.22
CA PHE A 61 -2.77 -6.27 11.79
C PHE A 61 -1.46 -5.74 11.20
N ASN A 62 -1.45 -5.58 9.87
CA ASN A 62 -0.29 -5.10 9.13
C ASN A 62 -0.50 -3.67 8.64
N THR A 63 0.48 -2.83 8.89
CA THR A 63 0.60 -1.46 8.37
C THR A 63 2.05 -1.25 7.91
N GLY A 64 2.40 -0.05 7.50
CA GLY A 64 3.78 0.22 7.09
C GLY A 64 3.91 1.48 6.27
N THR A 65 4.94 1.54 5.42
CA THR A 65 5.27 2.70 4.60
C THR A 65 5.60 2.32 3.16
N ASP A 66 5.17 3.16 2.21
CA ASP A 66 5.55 3.09 0.80
C ASP A 66 6.74 4.04 0.56
N GLU A 67 7.87 3.45 0.13
CA GLU A 67 9.18 4.10 0.19
C GLU A 67 9.90 4.22 -1.16
N HIS A 68 9.22 3.87 -2.26
CA HIS A 68 9.79 3.98 -3.60
C HIS A 68 9.11 5.08 -4.42
N GLY A 69 9.80 5.56 -5.45
CA GLY A 69 9.25 6.46 -6.45
C GLY A 69 9.99 7.77 -6.62
N GLN A 70 9.72 8.42 -7.75
CA GLN A 70 10.42 9.62 -8.21
C GLN A 70 10.33 10.78 -7.20
N LYS A 71 9.14 11.01 -6.63
CA LYS A 71 8.95 12.12 -5.66
C LYS A 71 9.80 11.98 -4.41
N ILE A 72 10.00 10.76 -3.91
CA ILE A 72 10.89 10.51 -2.76
C ILE A 72 12.34 10.80 -3.14
N PHE A 73 12.77 10.33 -4.31
CA PHE A 73 14.12 10.59 -4.82
C PHE A 73 14.39 12.10 -4.96
N GLU A 74 13.44 12.83 -5.53
CA GLU A 74 13.54 14.29 -5.68
C GLU A 74 13.61 14.99 -4.32
N LYS A 75 12.74 14.60 -3.38
CA LYS A 75 12.76 15.16 -2.02
C LYS A 75 14.05 14.87 -1.27
N ALA A 76 14.58 13.67 -1.38
CA ALA A 76 15.90 13.34 -0.81
C ALA A 76 16.99 14.23 -1.41
N ARG A 77 16.99 14.41 -2.73
CA ARG A 77 17.95 15.26 -3.44
C ARG A 77 17.83 16.76 -3.06
N GLU A 78 16.59 17.27 -2.97
CA GLU A 78 16.34 18.65 -2.50
C GLU A 78 16.89 18.89 -1.09
N ASN A 79 16.89 17.86 -0.24
CA ASN A 79 17.43 17.93 1.12
C ASN A 79 18.91 17.53 1.22
N ASN A 80 19.60 17.29 0.10
CA ASN A 80 20.97 16.80 0.05
C ASN A 80 21.18 15.52 0.88
N GLN A 81 20.22 14.60 0.85
CA GLN A 81 20.24 13.34 1.58
C GLN A 81 20.29 12.14 0.61
N ASP A 82 20.89 11.06 1.07
CA ASP A 82 20.75 9.76 0.44
C ASP A 82 19.27 9.31 0.48
N PRO A 83 18.71 8.77 -0.62
CA PRO A 83 17.31 8.34 -0.65
C PRO A 83 16.93 7.35 0.45
N GLN A 84 17.81 6.39 0.78
CA GLN A 84 17.55 5.42 1.84
C GLN A 84 17.53 6.10 3.22
N ALA A 85 18.48 6.99 3.48
CA ALA A 85 18.51 7.74 4.73
C ALA A 85 17.27 8.65 4.90
N TYR A 86 16.80 9.23 3.79
CA TYR A 86 15.59 10.03 3.78
C TYR A 86 14.34 9.21 4.15
N VAL A 87 14.14 8.05 3.52
CA VAL A 87 12.99 7.20 3.83
C VAL A 87 13.09 6.57 5.22
N ASP A 88 14.29 6.24 5.69
CA ASP A 88 14.50 5.74 7.07
C ASP A 88 14.03 6.76 8.11
N PHE A 89 14.38 8.03 7.89
CA PHE A 89 13.95 9.11 8.80
C PHE A 89 12.43 9.25 8.84
N TRP A 90 11.76 9.29 7.69
CA TRP A 90 10.32 9.48 7.65
C TRP A 90 9.54 8.22 8.07
N ALA A 91 9.98 7.03 7.65
CA ALA A 91 9.36 5.77 8.08
C ALA A 91 9.38 5.63 9.61
N LYS A 92 10.47 6.06 10.25
CA LYS A 92 10.52 6.11 11.72
C LYS A 92 9.43 6.99 12.31
N LYS A 93 9.14 8.17 11.71
CA LYS A 93 8.06 9.04 12.19
C LYS A 93 6.68 8.39 12.10
N PHE A 94 6.42 7.59 11.06
CA PHE A 94 5.20 6.79 10.97
C PHE A 94 5.19 5.65 12.00
N ALA A 95 6.30 4.98 12.22
CA ALA A 95 6.41 3.91 13.23
C ALA A 95 6.21 4.46 14.66
N ASP A 96 6.71 5.66 14.95
CA ASP A 96 6.59 6.32 16.27
C ASP A 96 5.12 6.61 16.64
N LEU A 97 4.20 6.64 15.67
CA LEU A 97 2.76 6.75 15.93
C LEU A 97 2.22 5.57 16.74
N LYS A 98 2.90 4.42 16.74
CA LYS A 98 2.51 3.27 17.54
C LYS A 98 2.40 3.62 19.02
N GLU A 99 3.43 4.27 19.55
CA GLU A 99 3.47 4.66 20.95
C GLU A 99 2.58 5.88 21.21
N LEU A 100 2.63 6.86 20.30
CA LEU A 100 1.88 8.12 20.46
C LEU A 100 0.37 7.90 20.50
N LEU A 101 -0.16 6.95 19.72
CA LEU A 101 -1.59 6.65 19.56
C LEU A 101 -1.99 5.31 20.20
N ASP A 102 -1.11 4.65 20.94
CA ASP A 102 -1.31 3.33 21.55
C ASP A 102 -1.83 2.29 20.55
N LEU A 103 -1.23 2.22 19.35
CA LEU A 103 -1.68 1.34 18.28
C LEU A 103 -1.25 -0.11 18.51
N SER A 104 -2.13 -1.04 18.20
CA SER A 104 -1.95 -2.47 18.43
C SER A 104 -1.56 -3.29 17.20
N TYR A 105 -1.05 -2.66 16.14
CA TYR A 105 -0.62 -3.40 14.98
C TYR A 105 0.50 -4.40 15.31
N THR A 106 0.48 -5.54 14.62
CA THR A 106 1.42 -6.64 14.83
C THR A 106 2.64 -6.57 13.92
N HIS A 107 2.47 -5.97 12.74
CA HIS A 107 3.50 -5.87 11.72
C HIS A 107 3.56 -4.44 11.18
N PHE A 108 4.78 -3.96 11.00
CA PHE A 108 5.07 -2.72 10.29
C PHE A 108 6.02 -3.06 9.15
N ILE A 109 5.51 -3.01 7.91
CA ILE A 109 6.28 -3.35 6.73
C ILE A 109 6.79 -2.09 6.03
N ARG A 110 8.01 -2.15 5.56
CA ARG A 110 8.60 -1.12 4.71
C ARG A 110 8.82 -1.69 3.32
N THR A 111 8.42 -0.97 2.28
CA THR A 111 8.63 -1.47 0.90
C THR A 111 10.11 -1.56 0.52
N THR A 112 11.01 -0.90 1.27
CA THR A 112 12.46 -1.05 1.15
C THR A 112 13.04 -2.25 1.91
N ASP A 113 12.26 -2.93 2.75
CA ASP A 113 12.74 -4.11 3.48
C ASP A 113 13.18 -5.23 2.52
N PRO A 114 14.27 -5.93 2.84
CA PRO A 114 14.79 -7.00 1.98
C PRO A 114 13.77 -8.10 1.69
N HIS A 115 12.96 -8.49 2.68
CA HIS A 115 11.93 -9.51 2.52
C HIS A 115 10.80 -9.04 1.61
N HIS A 116 10.40 -7.76 1.69
CA HIS A 116 9.40 -7.18 0.79
C HIS A 116 9.91 -7.15 -0.66
N LYS A 117 11.13 -6.65 -0.87
CA LYS A 117 11.76 -6.64 -2.20
C LYS A 117 11.82 -8.04 -2.81
N LYS A 118 12.22 -9.05 -2.00
CA LYS A 118 12.27 -10.43 -2.46
C LYS A 118 10.88 -10.96 -2.83
N ALA A 119 9.86 -10.67 -2.03
CA ALA A 119 8.49 -11.08 -2.31
C ALA A 119 7.95 -10.42 -3.60
N ALA A 120 8.21 -9.11 -3.78
CA ALA A 120 7.82 -8.38 -4.97
C ALA A 120 8.50 -8.95 -6.24
N GLN A 121 9.80 -9.25 -6.16
CA GLN A 121 10.54 -9.87 -7.26
C GLN A 121 10.02 -11.27 -7.59
N GLU A 122 9.72 -12.08 -6.59
CA GLU A 122 9.14 -13.41 -6.78
C GLU A 122 7.76 -13.32 -7.45
N PHE A 123 6.91 -12.40 -6.99
CA PHE A 123 5.60 -12.18 -7.61
C PHE A 123 5.71 -11.70 -9.06
N TRP A 124 6.63 -10.78 -9.33
CA TRP A 124 6.95 -10.33 -10.68
C TRP A 124 7.36 -11.49 -11.60
N ASN A 125 8.28 -12.33 -11.14
CA ASN A 125 8.77 -13.47 -11.91
C ASN A 125 7.64 -14.45 -12.24
N ARG A 126 6.76 -14.74 -11.29
CA ARG A 126 5.58 -15.59 -11.54
C ARG A 126 4.64 -14.99 -12.58
N CYS A 127 4.38 -13.68 -12.53
CA CYS A 127 3.58 -13.00 -13.54
C CYS A 127 4.26 -13.05 -14.93
N LEU A 128 5.57 -12.91 -14.98
CA LEU A 128 6.34 -12.99 -16.22
C LEU A 128 6.29 -14.41 -16.81
N GLU A 129 6.55 -15.44 -15.99
CA GLU A 129 6.49 -16.86 -16.38
C GLU A 129 5.09 -17.27 -16.84
N ASN A 130 4.04 -16.72 -16.21
CA ASN A 130 2.64 -16.94 -16.59
C ASN A 130 2.24 -16.19 -17.87
N GLY A 131 3.15 -15.39 -18.45
CA GLY A 131 2.90 -14.63 -19.67
C GLY A 131 1.99 -13.40 -19.47
N ASP A 132 1.84 -12.92 -18.24
CA ASP A 132 1.01 -11.77 -17.89
C ASP A 132 1.71 -10.43 -18.06
N ILE A 133 3.02 -10.45 -18.22
CA ILE A 133 3.84 -9.26 -18.45
C ILE A 133 4.41 -9.31 -19.86
N ASN A 134 4.30 -8.22 -20.59
CA ASN A 134 4.98 -8.03 -21.87
C ASN A 134 5.71 -6.70 -21.91
N LYS A 135 6.77 -6.66 -22.68
CA LYS A 135 7.56 -5.45 -22.93
C LYS A 135 7.15 -4.88 -24.29
N LYS A 136 6.90 -3.61 -24.37
CA LYS A 136 6.56 -2.92 -25.62
C LYS A 136 6.99 -1.46 -25.59
N LEU A 137 7.18 -0.88 -26.76
CA LEU A 137 7.34 0.55 -26.92
C LEU A 137 6.05 1.25 -26.49
N TYR A 138 6.21 2.28 -25.71
CA TYR A 138 5.16 3.13 -25.20
C TYR A 138 5.47 4.58 -25.52
N GLN A 139 4.53 5.25 -26.17
CA GLN A 139 4.62 6.68 -26.43
C GLN A 139 3.88 7.43 -25.34
N THR A 140 4.54 8.41 -24.77
CA THR A 140 3.97 9.28 -23.73
C THR A 140 4.04 10.74 -24.16
N SER A 141 3.02 11.49 -23.79
CA SER A 141 2.96 12.94 -23.99
C SER A 141 3.54 13.63 -22.75
N TYR A 142 4.73 14.15 -22.84
CA TYR A 142 5.42 14.76 -21.71
C TYR A 142 5.32 16.28 -21.75
N CYS A 143 4.86 16.89 -20.66
CA CYS A 143 4.85 18.33 -20.48
C CYS A 143 6.09 18.76 -19.70
N VAL A 144 7.00 19.49 -20.36
CA VAL A 144 8.23 19.99 -19.73
C VAL A 144 7.93 20.96 -18.59
N GLY A 145 6.87 21.77 -18.70
CA GLY A 145 6.51 22.71 -17.64
C GLY A 145 5.95 22.06 -16.38
N CYS A 146 5.25 20.91 -16.50
CA CYS A 146 4.82 20.11 -15.36
C CYS A 146 5.87 19.12 -14.90
N GLU A 147 6.86 18.81 -15.74
CA GLU A 147 7.79 17.69 -15.59
C GLU A 147 7.08 16.34 -15.40
N LEU A 148 5.95 16.17 -16.10
CA LEU A 148 5.07 15.01 -15.95
C LEU A 148 4.54 14.54 -17.31
N GLU A 149 4.28 13.24 -17.39
CA GLU A 149 3.47 12.66 -18.45
C GLU A 149 2.01 13.12 -18.34
N LYS A 150 1.36 13.29 -19.49
CA LYS A 150 -0.02 13.73 -19.61
C LYS A 150 -0.84 12.71 -20.36
N GLN A 151 -2.00 12.41 -19.83
CA GLN A 151 -3.02 11.64 -20.54
C GLN A 151 -3.71 12.52 -21.58
N ALA A 152 -4.28 11.91 -22.61
CA ALA A 152 -5.04 12.66 -23.63
C ALA A 152 -6.17 13.54 -23.03
N SER A 153 -6.77 13.07 -21.93
CA SER A 153 -7.82 13.82 -21.19
C SER A 153 -7.30 15.04 -20.42
N GLU A 154 -5.99 15.16 -20.23
CA GLU A 154 -5.33 16.27 -19.54
C GLU A 154 -4.76 17.31 -20.54
N LEU A 155 -4.98 17.08 -21.82
CA LEU A 155 -4.55 17.95 -22.89
C LEU A 155 -5.76 18.64 -23.53
N GLU A 156 -5.67 19.93 -23.71
CA GLU A 156 -6.61 20.74 -24.48
C GLU A 156 -5.93 21.21 -25.77
N ASN A 157 -6.52 20.88 -26.93
CA ASN A 157 -5.93 21.15 -28.25
C ASN A 157 -4.46 20.65 -28.37
N GLY A 158 -4.15 19.50 -27.76
CA GLY A 158 -2.80 18.91 -27.77
C GLY A 158 -1.78 19.60 -26.87
N ARG A 159 -2.21 20.48 -25.96
CA ARG A 159 -1.38 21.24 -25.03
C ARG A 159 -1.79 20.99 -23.59
N CYS A 160 -0.84 21.09 -22.67
CA CYS A 160 -1.10 20.99 -21.24
C CYS A 160 -1.95 22.17 -20.77
N MET A 161 -3.06 21.91 -20.09
CA MET A 161 -3.95 22.95 -19.55
C MET A 161 -3.23 23.92 -18.59
N LEU A 162 -2.22 23.44 -17.84
CA LEU A 162 -1.44 24.26 -16.92
C LEU A 162 -0.32 25.04 -17.62
N HIS A 163 0.14 24.56 -18.78
CA HIS A 163 1.27 25.15 -19.54
C HIS A 163 0.89 25.27 -21.03
N PRO A 164 -0.12 26.10 -21.38
CA PRO A 164 -0.66 26.15 -22.73
C PRO A 164 0.34 26.69 -23.79
N ASN A 165 1.39 27.37 -23.36
CA ASN A 165 2.42 27.90 -24.23
C ASN A 165 3.62 26.96 -24.40
N THR A 166 3.63 25.79 -23.71
CA THR A 166 4.69 24.79 -23.80
C THR A 166 4.21 23.66 -24.72
N GLU A 167 5.03 23.29 -25.69
CA GLU A 167 4.75 22.16 -26.55
C GLU A 167 4.90 20.85 -25.75
N ILE A 168 4.06 19.88 -26.09
CA ILE A 168 4.15 18.53 -25.54
C ILE A 168 5.24 17.77 -26.31
N GLU A 169 6.18 17.21 -25.57
CA GLU A 169 7.18 16.29 -26.13
C GLU A 169 6.59 14.88 -26.21
N ILE A 170 6.69 14.25 -27.37
CA ILE A 170 6.40 12.82 -27.51
C ILE A 170 7.69 12.07 -27.19
N ARG A 171 7.64 11.29 -26.13
CA ARG A 171 8.75 10.41 -25.71
C ARG A 171 8.39 8.97 -25.96
N GLU A 172 9.36 8.22 -26.44
CA GLU A 172 9.21 6.77 -26.63
C GLU A 172 10.07 6.06 -25.59
N GLU A 173 9.45 5.17 -24.88
CA GLU A 173 10.10 4.30 -23.89
C GLU A 173 9.74 2.87 -24.13
N GLU A 174 10.68 1.97 -23.94
CA GLU A 174 10.37 0.55 -23.86
C GLU A 174 10.05 0.22 -22.39
N ASN A 175 8.81 -0.19 -22.13
CA ASN A 175 8.35 -0.43 -20.76
C ASN A 175 7.59 -1.75 -20.63
N TYR A 176 7.43 -2.23 -19.41
CA TYR A 176 6.71 -3.43 -19.08
C TYR A 176 5.24 -3.13 -18.79
N PHE A 177 4.36 -3.99 -19.31
CA PHE A 177 2.91 -3.87 -19.16
C PHE A 177 2.33 -5.17 -18.64
N PHE A 178 1.54 -5.08 -17.57
CA PHE A 178 0.75 -6.17 -17.07
C PHE A 178 -0.55 -6.27 -17.86
N LYS A 179 -0.90 -7.49 -18.32
CA LYS A 179 -2.09 -7.76 -19.16
C LYS A 179 -3.34 -7.83 -18.28
N PHE A 180 -3.68 -6.76 -17.59
CA PHE A 180 -4.77 -6.72 -16.63
C PHE A 180 -6.13 -7.10 -17.23
N SER A 181 -6.39 -6.70 -18.48
CA SER A 181 -7.64 -7.03 -19.20
C SER A 181 -7.88 -8.53 -19.38
N LYS A 182 -6.83 -9.38 -19.33
CA LYS A 182 -6.95 -10.84 -19.35
C LYS A 182 -7.82 -11.37 -18.21
N TYR A 183 -7.83 -10.69 -17.07
CA TYR A 183 -8.50 -11.09 -15.84
C TYR A 183 -9.88 -10.44 -15.65
N GLN A 184 -10.36 -9.65 -16.61
CA GLN A 184 -11.60 -8.88 -16.47
C GLN A 184 -12.80 -9.76 -16.12
N GLN A 185 -13.01 -10.88 -16.86
CA GLN A 185 -14.17 -11.74 -16.62
C GLN A 185 -14.09 -12.48 -15.29
N GLU A 186 -12.90 -12.94 -14.92
CA GLU A 186 -12.67 -13.61 -13.63
C GLU A 186 -12.93 -12.66 -12.45
N LEU A 187 -12.50 -11.40 -12.57
CA LEU A 187 -12.76 -10.38 -11.57
C LEU A 187 -14.24 -10.04 -11.47
N LEU A 188 -14.96 -9.92 -12.58
CA LEU A 188 -16.40 -9.69 -12.58
C LEU A 188 -17.15 -10.84 -11.91
N ASN A 189 -16.82 -12.09 -12.22
CA ASN A 189 -17.43 -13.26 -11.60
C ASN A 189 -17.15 -13.38 -10.09
N LEU A 190 -16.07 -12.75 -9.60
CA LEU A 190 -15.76 -12.72 -8.17
C LEU A 190 -16.73 -11.84 -7.37
N TYR A 191 -17.38 -10.87 -8.01
CA TYR A 191 -18.33 -9.95 -7.38
C TYR A 191 -19.80 -10.40 -7.50
N GLU A 192 -20.08 -11.46 -8.24
CA GLU A 192 -21.40 -12.11 -8.34
C GLU A 192 -21.56 -13.19 -7.25
#